data_3f6a78616f13beacc8fd7034df724602
#
_entry.id   3f6a78616f13beacc8fd7034df724602
#
_cell.length_a   1.000
_cell.length_b   1.000
_cell.length_c   1.000
_cell.angle_alpha   90.00
_cell.angle_beta   90.00
_cell.angle_gamma   90.00
#
_symmetry.space_group_name_H-M   'P 1'
#
loop_
_entity.id
_entity.type
_entity.pdbx_description
1 polymer ?
#
loop_
_entity_poly.entity_id
_entity_poly.type
_entity_poly.pdbx_seq_one_letter_code
_entity_poly.pdbx_strand_id
1 'polypeptide(L)'
;MVTAGDFKNGITLEYDGNICQIIEFQHVKPGKGAAFVRTKLRNIISGGIVETSFRPTEKFPLARIERKDMQYLYGDDDFYNFMDVETYDQISLTKDAVGDALKFVKENEMCKICSHNGNVFAVEPPLFVELEITDTEPGFKGDTATGATKPAIVETGAKVMVPLLVEIGNKIKIDTRTGEYLSRV
;
A
#
# COMPACT_ATOMS: atom_id res chain seq x y z
N MET A 1 17.31 -12.63 -15.18
CA MET A 1 16.12 -13.46 -15.42
C MET A 1 15.97 -14.50 -14.32
N VAL A 2 14.75 -14.84 -14.01
CA VAL A 2 14.40 -15.89 -13.03
C VAL A 2 13.72 -17.04 -13.75
N THR A 3 14.02 -18.29 -13.37
CA THR A 3 13.27 -19.46 -13.86
C THR A 3 12.11 -19.75 -12.92
N ALA A 4 11.03 -20.34 -13.45
CA ALA A 4 9.88 -20.72 -12.62
C ALA A 4 10.27 -21.70 -11.50
N GLY A 5 11.27 -22.56 -11.76
CA GLY A 5 11.81 -23.46 -10.74
C GLY A 5 12.43 -22.76 -9.53
N ASP A 6 12.83 -21.51 -9.69
CA ASP A 6 13.48 -20.68 -8.65
C ASP A 6 12.55 -19.61 -8.07
N PHE A 7 11.26 -19.71 -8.32
CA PHE A 7 10.29 -18.74 -7.79
C PHE A 7 10.27 -18.68 -6.27
N LYS A 8 10.13 -17.46 -5.77
CA LYS A 8 9.90 -17.15 -4.35
C LYS A 8 8.82 -16.09 -4.25
N ASN A 9 8.06 -16.11 -3.16
CA ASN A 9 7.08 -15.07 -2.90
C ASN A 9 7.74 -13.70 -2.80
N GLY A 10 7.12 -12.70 -3.40
CA GLY A 10 7.64 -11.33 -3.42
C GLY A 10 8.50 -10.98 -4.62
N ILE A 11 8.95 -11.96 -5.41
CA ILE A 11 9.66 -11.68 -6.66
C ILE A 11 8.74 -10.92 -7.62
N THR A 12 9.26 -9.84 -8.20
CA THR A 12 8.58 -9.06 -9.23
C THR A 12 9.21 -9.35 -10.58
N LEU A 13 8.37 -9.70 -11.53
CA LEU A 13 8.80 -10.10 -12.88
C LEU A 13 7.88 -9.52 -13.95
N GLU A 14 8.34 -9.61 -15.20
CA GLU A 14 7.53 -9.25 -16.37
C GLU A 14 6.82 -10.51 -16.89
N TYR A 15 5.51 -10.42 -17.01
CA TYR A 15 4.68 -11.49 -17.54
C TYR A 15 3.56 -10.89 -18.39
N ASP A 16 3.46 -11.37 -19.64
CA ASP A 16 2.42 -10.97 -20.59
C ASP A 16 2.32 -9.43 -20.76
N GLY A 17 3.47 -8.76 -20.80
CA GLY A 17 3.54 -7.31 -20.92
C GLY A 17 3.24 -6.53 -19.65
N ASN A 18 3.03 -7.22 -18.53
CA ASN A 18 2.70 -6.62 -17.25
C ASN A 18 3.79 -6.85 -16.21
N ILE A 19 3.85 -5.97 -15.22
CA ILE A 19 4.68 -6.15 -14.04
C ILE A 19 3.86 -6.90 -13.01
N CYS A 20 4.32 -8.10 -12.64
CA CYS A 20 3.61 -8.97 -11.72
C CYS A 20 4.48 -9.38 -10.55
N GLN A 21 3.86 -9.49 -9.38
CA GLN A 21 4.49 -10.01 -8.18
C GLN A 21 3.99 -11.43 -7.90
N ILE A 22 4.91 -12.34 -7.59
CA ILE A 22 4.57 -13.69 -7.17
C ILE A 22 4.03 -13.61 -5.74
N ILE A 23 2.77 -13.99 -5.55
CA ILE A 23 2.14 -14.01 -4.23
C ILE A 23 2.01 -15.41 -3.65
N GLU A 24 1.97 -16.43 -4.52
CA GLU A 24 1.91 -17.82 -4.12
C GLU A 24 2.44 -18.69 -5.24
N PHE A 25 3.13 -19.77 -4.91
CA PHE A 25 3.59 -20.76 -5.89
C PHE A 25 3.64 -22.15 -5.26
N GLN A 26 3.49 -23.16 -6.12
CA GLN A 26 3.57 -24.56 -5.71
C GLN A 26 4.26 -25.37 -6.81
N HIS A 27 5.30 -26.11 -6.43
CA HIS A 27 5.93 -27.12 -7.31
C HIS A 27 5.09 -28.37 -7.31
N VAL A 28 4.65 -28.81 -8.50
CA VAL A 28 3.82 -30.00 -8.66
C VAL A 28 4.56 -31.01 -9.53
N LYS A 29 4.71 -32.22 -9.01
CA LYS A 29 5.28 -33.36 -9.74
C LYS A 29 4.17 -34.41 -9.87
N PRO A 30 3.42 -34.41 -11.00
CA PRO A 30 2.36 -35.38 -11.18
C PRO A 30 2.95 -36.80 -11.36
N GLY A 31 2.20 -37.80 -10.99
CA GLY A 31 2.61 -39.19 -11.21
C GLY A 31 2.74 -39.57 -12.70
N LYS A 32 1.99 -38.89 -13.56
CA LYS A 32 2.10 -38.93 -15.02
C LYS A 32 2.16 -37.54 -15.56
N GLY A 33 3.13 -37.25 -16.45
CA GLY A 33 3.31 -35.97 -17.06
C GLY A 33 4.49 -35.18 -16.49
N ALA A 34 4.75 -34.03 -17.08
CA ALA A 34 5.88 -33.17 -16.70
C ALA A 34 5.58 -32.36 -15.42
N ALA A 35 6.64 -32.09 -14.66
CA ALA A 35 6.55 -31.20 -13.51
C ALA A 35 6.18 -29.77 -13.96
N PHE A 36 5.45 -29.07 -13.12
CA PHE A 36 5.08 -27.67 -13.36
C PHE A 36 5.05 -26.88 -12.06
N VAL A 37 5.06 -25.55 -12.18
CA VAL A 37 4.96 -24.62 -11.06
C VAL A 37 3.65 -23.85 -11.20
N ARG A 38 2.70 -24.15 -10.31
CA ARG A 38 1.44 -23.39 -10.23
C ARG A 38 1.71 -22.10 -9.50
N THR A 39 1.38 -20.98 -10.13
CA THR A 39 1.77 -19.67 -9.66
C THR A 39 0.60 -18.70 -9.64
N LYS A 40 0.44 -17.97 -8.54
CA LYS A 40 -0.44 -16.80 -8.48
C LYS A 40 0.38 -15.54 -8.63
N LEU A 41 -0.01 -14.73 -9.60
CA LEU A 41 0.63 -13.46 -9.91
C LEU A 41 -0.34 -12.32 -9.67
N ARG A 42 0.13 -11.28 -9.00
CA ARG A 42 -0.61 -10.01 -8.85
C ARG A 42 -0.02 -9.01 -9.81
N ASN A 43 -0.86 -8.45 -10.69
CA ASN A 43 -0.48 -7.28 -11.47
C ASN A 43 -0.33 -6.09 -10.52
N ILE A 44 0.86 -5.51 -10.43
CA ILE A 44 1.15 -4.45 -9.47
C ILE A 44 0.38 -3.18 -9.80
N ILE A 45 0.14 -2.90 -11.07
CA ILE A 45 -0.53 -1.67 -11.52
C ILE A 45 -2.04 -1.79 -11.36
N SER A 46 -2.65 -2.88 -11.84
CA SER A 46 -4.11 -3.07 -11.82
C SER A 46 -4.62 -3.74 -10.55
N GLY A 47 -3.76 -4.44 -9.81
CA GLY A 47 -4.13 -5.23 -8.64
C GLY A 47 -4.78 -6.57 -8.96
N GLY A 48 -5.00 -6.87 -10.23
CA GLY A 48 -5.61 -8.14 -10.67
C GLY A 48 -4.73 -9.34 -10.36
N ILE A 49 -5.35 -10.44 -9.98
CA ILE A 49 -4.66 -11.70 -9.67
C ILE A 49 -5.00 -12.72 -10.74
N VAL A 50 -3.96 -13.38 -11.28
CA VAL A 50 -4.11 -14.49 -12.20
C VAL A 50 -3.38 -15.70 -11.65
N GLU A 51 -3.94 -16.88 -11.88
CA GLU A 51 -3.29 -18.16 -11.57
C GLU A 51 -2.94 -18.85 -12.87
N THR A 52 -1.69 -19.26 -13.01
CA THR A 52 -1.19 -19.93 -14.19
C THR A 52 -0.09 -20.92 -13.81
N SER A 53 0.18 -21.86 -14.68
CA SER A 53 1.21 -22.87 -14.47
C SER A 53 2.33 -22.72 -15.50
N PHE A 54 3.56 -22.84 -15.03
CA PHE A 54 4.75 -22.72 -15.87
C PHE A 54 5.58 -23.98 -15.80
N ARG A 55 6.34 -24.22 -16.87
CA ARG A 55 7.40 -25.22 -16.81
C ARG A 55 8.52 -24.71 -15.90
N PRO A 56 9.18 -25.57 -15.10
CA PRO A 56 10.23 -25.11 -14.20
C PRO A 56 11.41 -24.41 -14.90
N THR A 57 11.62 -24.70 -16.17
CA THR A 57 12.70 -24.12 -16.99
C THR A 57 12.32 -22.80 -17.67
N GLU A 58 11.05 -22.40 -17.64
CA GLU A 58 10.64 -21.11 -18.23
C GLU A 58 11.31 -19.94 -17.52
N LYS A 59 11.76 -18.98 -18.31
CA LYS A 59 12.49 -17.81 -17.83
C LYS A 59 11.66 -16.55 -17.98
N PHE A 60 11.76 -15.68 -16.98
CA PHE A 60 11.06 -14.40 -16.97
C PHE A 60 12.05 -13.27 -16.64
N PRO A 61 11.95 -12.12 -17.34
CA PRO A 61 12.70 -10.94 -16.92
C PRO A 61 12.28 -10.49 -15.53
N LEU A 62 13.25 -10.17 -14.67
CA LEU A 62 12.97 -9.53 -13.41
C LEU A 62 12.55 -8.07 -13.67
N ALA A 63 11.51 -7.62 -12.99
CA ALA A 63 11.11 -6.22 -13.04
C ALA A 63 11.69 -5.50 -11.84
N ARG A 64 12.43 -4.40 -12.09
CA ARG A 64 12.98 -3.57 -11.03
C ARG A 64 12.01 -2.44 -10.72
N ILE A 65 11.56 -2.40 -9.48
CA ILE A 65 10.75 -1.30 -8.95
C ILE A 65 11.68 -0.36 -8.21
N GLU A 66 11.65 0.90 -8.58
CA GLU A 66 12.37 1.96 -7.89
C GLU A 66 11.43 2.65 -6.90
N ARG A 67 11.91 2.84 -5.67
CA ARG A 67 11.20 3.56 -4.63
C ARG A 67 12.01 4.78 -4.24
N LYS A 68 11.42 5.94 -4.35
CA LYS A 68 12.05 7.22 -4.04
C LYS A 68 11.25 7.97 -3.00
N ASP A 69 11.93 8.45 -1.97
CA ASP A 69 11.31 9.30 -0.94
C ASP A 69 11.03 10.69 -1.51
N MET A 70 9.78 11.11 -1.45
CA MET A 70 9.36 12.44 -1.86
C MET A 70 8.39 13.03 -0.84
N GLN A 71 8.45 14.34 -0.69
CA GLN A 71 7.56 15.07 0.21
C GLN A 71 6.22 15.34 -0.49
N TYR A 72 5.13 14.95 0.16
CA TYR A 72 3.80 15.34 -0.30
C TYR A 72 3.60 16.83 -0.02
N LEU A 73 3.28 17.63 -1.05
CA LEU A 73 3.06 19.06 -0.90
C LEU A 73 1.58 19.38 -0.68
N TYR A 74 0.77 19.15 -1.69
CA TYR A 74 -0.67 19.41 -1.66
C TYR A 74 -1.38 18.67 -2.80
N GLY A 75 -2.66 18.47 -2.65
CA GLY A 75 -3.53 17.93 -3.69
C GLY A 75 -4.62 18.92 -4.10
N ASP A 76 -5.04 18.79 -5.35
CA ASP A 76 -6.23 19.47 -5.88
C ASP A 76 -7.23 18.40 -6.38
N ASP A 77 -8.24 18.82 -7.15
CA ASP A 77 -9.28 17.89 -7.62
C ASP A 77 -8.76 16.83 -8.60
N ASP A 78 -7.65 17.11 -9.29
CA ASP A 78 -7.14 16.27 -10.38
C ASP A 78 -5.78 15.65 -10.06
N PHE A 79 -4.93 16.33 -9.32
CA PHE A 79 -3.54 15.95 -9.11
C PHE A 79 -3.10 16.06 -7.66
N TYR A 80 -2.11 15.24 -7.31
CA TYR A 80 -1.37 15.31 -6.06
C TYR A 80 0.09 15.63 -6.37
N ASN A 81 0.66 16.62 -5.67
CA ASN A 81 1.98 17.16 -5.95
C ASN A 81 2.99 16.72 -4.91
N PHE A 82 4.14 16.26 -5.38
CA PHE A 82 5.24 15.76 -4.56
C PHE A 82 6.54 16.45 -4.96
N MET A 83 7.47 16.55 -4.02
CA MET A 83 8.78 17.18 -4.24
C MET A 83 9.89 16.28 -3.71
N ASP A 84 10.94 16.14 -4.53
CA ASP A 84 12.21 15.58 -4.08
C ASP A 84 12.91 16.63 -3.21
N VAL A 85 13.12 16.32 -1.94
CA VAL A 85 13.70 17.29 -0.97
C VAL A 85 15.18 17.57 -1.22
N GLU A 86 15.87 16.74 -1.99
CA GLU A 86 17.28 16.93 -2.33
C GLU A 86 17.46 17.81 -3.56
N THR A 87 16.67 17.56 -4.61
CA THR A 87 16.78 18.27 -5.89
C THR A 87 15.77 19.39 -6.07
N TYR A 88 14.71 19.42 -5.24
CA TYR A 88 13.53 20.29 -5.35
C TYR A 88 12.69 20.07 -6.61
N ASP A 89 12.94 18.99 -7.34
CA ASP A 89 12.10 18.63 -8.48
C ASP A 89 10.71 18.23 -8.01
N GLN A 90 9.70 18.72 -8.71
CA GLN A 90 8.31 18.44 -8.39
C GLN A 90 7.68 17.55 -9.46
N ILE A 91 6.81 16.65 -9.01
CA ILE A 91 5.98 15.82 -9.88
C ILE A 91 4.51 15.94 -9.47
N SER A 92 3.62 15.78 -10.45
CA SER A 92 2.18 15.75 -10.22
C SER A 92 1.67 14.36 -10.62
N LEU A 93 0.98 13.70 -9.71
CA LEU A 93 0.43 12.37 -9.92
C LEU A 93 -1.09 12.43 -9.96
N THR A 94 -1.69 11.58 -10.82
CA THR A 94 -3.14 11.45 -10.92
C THR A 94 -3.72 10.71 -9.72
N LYS A 95 -5.02 10.85 -9.50
CA LYS A 95 -5.73 10.09 -8.46
C LYS A 95 -5.60 8.58 -8.65
N ASP A 96 -5.56 8.10 -9.89
CA ASP A 96 -5.40 6.67 -10.18
C ASP A 96 -4.05 6.13 -9.71
N ALA A 97 -2.97 6.89 -9.90
CA ALA A 97 -1.64 6.49 -9.44
C ALA A 97 -1.50 6.52 -7.91
N VAL A 98 -2.18 7.45 -7.26
CA VAL A 98 -2.11 7.65 -5.81
C VAL A 98 -3.06 6.70 -5.06
N GLY A 99 -4.27 6.47 -5.60
CA GLY A 99 -5.30 5.67 -4.94
C GLY A 99 -5.61 6.21 -3.54
N ASP A 100 -5.69 5.32 -2.57
CA ASP A 100 -5.99 5.65 -1.17
C ASP A 100 -4.73 5.94 -0.33
N ALA A 101 -3.55 6.03 -0.95
CA ALA A 101 -2.28 6.15 -0.24
C ALA A 101 -2.21 7.39 0.67
N LEU A 102 -2.86 8.49 0.28
CA LEU A 102 -2.81 9.75 1.02
C LEU A 102 -3.95 9.92 2.03
N LYS A 103 -4.77 8.90 2.24
CA LYS A 103 -5.90 8.96 3.18
C LYS A 103 -5.50 9.42 4.58
N PHE A 104 -4.34 9.02 5.05
CA PHE A 104 -3.82 9.35 6.38
C PHE A 104 -2.55 10.21 6.32
N VAL A 105 -2.22 10.79 5.17
CA VAL A 105 -0.98 11.56 4.98
C VAL A 105 -1.29 13.04 4.99
N LYS A 106 -0.61 13.78 5.87
CA LYS A 106 -0.67 15.25 5.91
C LYS A 106 0.24 15.87 4.86
N GLU A 107 -0.03 17.12 4.51
CA GLU A 107 0.91 17.94 3.73
C GLU A 107 2.27 17.96 4.42
N ASN A 108 3.33 17.94 3.63
CA ASN A 108 4.73 17.96 4.03
C ASN A 108 5.26 16.63 4.62
N GLU A 109 4.46 15.59 4.70
CA GLU A 109 4.96 14.26 5.07
C GLU A 109 5.66 13.57 3.91
N MET A 110 6.62 12.70 4.24
CA MET A 110 7.37 11.92 3.26
C MET A 110 6.63 10.67 2.87
N CYS A 111 6.60 10.39 1.57
CA CYS A 111 6.04 9.16 1.00
C CYS A 111 7.05 8.51 0.08
N LYS A 112 6.89 7.23 -0.21
CA LYS A 112 7.68 6.53 -1.22
C LYS A 112 6.94 6.51 -2.55
N ILE A 113 7.58 6.99 -3.58
CA ILE A 113 7.05 6.97 -4.94
C ILE A 113 7.60 5.74 -5.65
N CYS A 114 6.73 4.86 -6.08
CA CYS A 114 7.08 3.61 -6.75
C CYS A 114 6.99 3.77 -8.26
N SER A 115 8.09 3.46 -8.95
CA SER A 115 8.16 3.58 -10.41
C SER A 115 8.85 2.37 -11.05
N HIS A 116 8.56 2.16 -12.33
CA HIS A 116 9.22 1.20 -13.18
C HIS A 116 9.56 1.87 -14.51
N ASN A 117 10.83 1.84 -14.89
CA ASN A 117 11.32 2.50 -16.09
C ASN A 117 10.89 3.98 -16.22
N GLY A 118 10.91 4.70 -15.10
CA GLY A 118 10.50 6.10 -15.04
C GLY A 118 9.00 6.35 -14.96
N ASN A 119 8.18 5.31 -15.05
CA ASN A 119 6.72 5.43 -14.94
C ASN A 119 6.25 5.18 -13.51
N VAL A 120 5.70 6.20 -12.86
CA VAL A 120 5.15 6.08 -11.52
C VAL A 120 3.81 5.36 -11.57
N PHE A 121 3.64 4.35 -10.72
CA PHE A 121 2.41 3.57 -10.66
C PHE A 121 1.79 3.48 -9.26
N ALA A 122 2.53 3.85 -8.21
CA ALA A 122 2.00 3.78 -6.85
C ALA A 122 2.71 4.74 -5.91
N VAL A 123 2.06 5.06 -4.81
CA VAL A 123 2.60 5.81 -3.68
C VAL A 123 2.42 4.97 -2.42
N GLU A 124 3.48 4.81 -1.66
CA GLU A 124 3.45 4.14 -0.36
C GLU A 124 3.53 5.18 0.76
N PRO A 125 2.50 5.27 1.63
CA PRO A 125 2.55 6.17 2.78
C PRO A 125 3.50 5.62 3.85
N PRO A 126 3.86 6.44 4.86
CA PRO A 126 4.51 5.90 6.06
C PRO A 126 3.66 4.79 6.69
N LEU A 127 4.28 3.76 7.24
CA LEU A 127 3.56 2.65 7.87
C LEU A 127 2.71 3.11 9.06
N PHE A 128 3.20 4.09 9.80
CA PHE A 128 2.53 4.66 10.96
C PHE A 128 2.49 6.18 10.85
N VAL A 129 1.35 6.75 11.23
CA VAL A 129 1.16 8.19 11.27
C VAL A 129 0.56 8.61 12.61
N GLU A 130 0.80 9.85 12.99
CA GLU A 130 0.18 10.47 14.17
C GLU A 130 -0.72 11.60 13.70
N LEU A 131 -2.02 11.48 13.99
CA LEU A 131 -3.02 12.44 13.53
C LEU A 131 -3.90 12.88 14.69
N GLU A 132 -4.31 14.16 14.65
CA GLU A 132 -5.21 14.76 15.61
C GLU A 132 -6.66 14.42 15.29
N ILE A 133 -7.44 14.12 16.33
CA ILE A 133 -8.89 13.92 16.23
C ILE A 133 -9.55 15.29 16.09
N THR A 134 -10.26 15.50 15.00
CA THR A 134 -10.97 16.75 14.71
C THR A 134 -12.46 16.66 15.02
N ASP A 135 -13.03 15.46 14.99
CA ASP A 135 -14.44 15.23 15.33
C ASP A 135 -14.63 13.81 15.88
N THR A 136 -15.41 13.68 16.91
CA THR A 136 -15.84 12.40 17.48
C THR A 136 -16.99 12.62 18.44
N GLU A 137 -17.75 11.57 18.71
CA GLU A 137 -18.81 11.60 19.71
C GLU A 137 -18.22 11.43 21.12
N PRO A 138 -18.84 12.02 22.16
CA PRO A 138 -18.43 11.75 23.54
C PRO A 138 -18.69 10.28 23.88
N GLY A 139 -17.76 9.66 24.61
CA GLY A 139 -17.95 8.34 25.19
C GLY A 139 -18.87 8.46 26.42
N PHE A 140 -19.93 7.62 26.51
CA PHE A 140 -20.83 7.62 27.63
C PHE A 140 -20.32 6.76 28.78
N LYS A 141 -20.44 7.27 30.03
CA LYS A 141 -20.24 6.46 31.24
C LYS A 141 -21.31 5.37 31.28
N GLY A 142 -20.89 4.12 31.36
CA GLY A 142 -21.81 2.99 31.38
C GLY A 142 -21.72 2.08 30.14
N ASP A 143 -21.05 2.52 29.09
CA ASP A 143 -20.67 1.63 28.00
C ASP A 143 -19.50 0.76 28.48
N THR A 144 -19.85 -0.36 29.12
CA THR A 144 -18.89 -1.23 29.80
C THR A 144 -18.37 -2.37 28.91
N ALA A 145 -18.77 -2.41 27.66
CA ALA A 145 -18.30 -3.44 26.74
C ALA A 145 -16.78 -3.30 26.51
N THR A 146 -16.03 -4.32 26.92
CA THR A 146 -14.60 -4.39 26.65
C THR A 146 -14.37 -4.36 25.13
N GLY A 147 -13.55 -3.43 24.65
CA GLY A 147 -13.27 -3.27 23.22
C GLY A 147 -14.30 -2.45 22.45
N ALA A 148 -15.22 -1.75 23.14
CA ALA A 148 -16.14 -0.82 22.50
C ALA A 148 -15.40 0.31 21.82
N THR A 149 -15.79 0.62 20.59
CA THR A 149 -15.20 1.67 19.77
C THR A 149 -16.29 2.65 19.29
N LYS A 150 -15.82 3.82 18.86
CA LYS A 150 -16.66 4.84 18.26
C LYS A 150 -15.96 5.41 17.01
N PRO A 151 -16.71 5.94 16.04
CA PRO A 151 -16.11 6.62 14.90
C PRO A 151 -15.50 7.97 15.31
N ALA A 152 -14.37 8.28 14.72
CA ALA A 152 -13.72 9.58 14.84
C ALA A 152 -13.22 10.04 13.47
N ILE A 153 -13.14 11.35 13.29
CA ILE A 153 -12.55 11.97 12.10
C ILE A 153 -11.21 12.55 12.50
N VAL A 154 -10.19 12.24 11.76
CA VAL A 154 -8.83 12.78 11.93
C VAL A 154 -8.61 13.99 11.04
N GLU A 155 -7.52 14.72 11.29
CA GLU A 155 -7.22 15.99 10.60
C GLU A 155 -7.10 15.88 9.07
N THR A 156 -6.83 14.70 8.52
CA THR A 156 -6.85 14.47 7.06
C THR A 156 -8.25 14.26 6.48
N GLY A 157 -9.28 14.24 7.33
CA GLY A 157 -10.67 13.98 6.93
C GLY A 157 -11.05 12.49 6.91
N ALA A 158 -10.13 11.60 7.22
CA ALA A 158 -10.38 10.17 7.25
C ALA A 158 -11.12 9.74 8.53
N LYS A 159 -11.93 8.69 8.40
CA LYS A 159 -12.65 8.07 9.53
C LYS A 159 -11.83 6.92 10.11
N VAL A 160 -11.72 6.89 11.43
CA VAL A 160 -11.03 5.84 12.19
C VAL A 160 -11.90 5.41 13.36
N MET A 161 -11.97 4.11 13.63
CA MET A 161 -12.63 3.61 14.84
C MET A 161 -11.65 3.70 16.01
N VAL A 162 -12.06 4.36 17.07
CA VAL A 162 -11.23 4.64 18.25
C VAL A 162 -11.90 4.16 19.54
N PRO A 163 -11.13 3.89 20.61
CA PRO A 163 -11.71 3.61 21.93
C PRO A 163 -12.59 4.77 22.41
N LEU A 164 -13.56 4.46 23.27
CA LEU A 164 -14.52 5.46 23.78
C LEU A 164 -13.87 6.62 24.54
N LEU A 165 -12.68 6.38 25.11
CA LEU A 165 -11.94 7.40 25.88
C LEU A 165 -11.29 8.49 25.03
N VAL A 166 -11.18 8.28 23.72
CA VAL A 166 -10.53 9.24 22.81
C VAL A 166 -11.46 10.44 22.59
N GLU A 167 -10.91 11.64 22.68
CA GLU A 167 -11.63 12.90 22.57
C GLU A 167 -11.08 13.78 21.45
N ILE A 168 -11.87 14.78 21.04
CA ILE A 168 -11.41 15.81 20.10
C ILE A 168 -10.15 16.48 20.66
N GLY A 169 -9.15 16.67 19.80
CA GLY A 169 -7.87 17.26 20.17
C GLY A 169 -6.82 16.23 20.59
N ASN A 170 -7.21 14.98 20.86
CA ASN A 170 -6.24 13.94 21.11
C ASN A 170 -5.51 13.58 19.82
N LYS A 171 -4.22 13.27 19.94
CA LYS A 171 -3.40 12.76 18.86
C LYS A 171 -3.30 11.24 18.97
N ILE A 172 -3.55 10.55 17.89
CA ILE A 172 -3.54 9.09 17.83
C ILE A 172 -2.55 8.57 16.80
N LYS A 173 -2.01 7.40 17.07
CA LYS A 173 -1.17 6.65 16.14
C LYS A 173 -2.03 5.65 15.37
N ILE A 174 -1.86 5.65 14.07
CA ILE A 174 -2.64 4.82 13.13
C ILE A 174 -1.69 3.97 12.29
N ASP A 175 -2.05 2.70 12.08
CA ASP A 175 -1.42 1.85 11.07
C ASP A 175 -2.06 2.15 9.72
N THR A 176 -1.31 2.72 8.79
CA THR A 176 -1.83 3.15 7.48
C THR A 176 -2.21 1.98 6.58
N ARG A 177 -1.67 0.79 6.82
CA ARG A 177 -1.98 -0.41 6.03
C ARG A 177 -3.40 -0.91 6.30
N THR A 178 -3.88 -0.78 7.52
CA THR A 178 -5.19 -1.26 7.97
C THR A 178 -6.17 -0.15 8.28
N GLY A 179 -5.68 1.06 8.52
CA GLY A 179 -6.51 2.18 9.01
C GLY A 179 -6.89 2.08 10.48
N GLU A 180 -6.23 1.20 11.23
CA GLU A 180 -6.57 0.94 12.61
C GLU A 180 -5.84 1.85 13.60
N TYR A 181 -6.57 2.23 14.64
CA TYR A 181 -6.02 2.89 15.82
C TYR A 181 -5.05 1.95 16.56
N LEU A 182 -3.89 2.46 16.92
CA LEU A 182 -2.90 1.70 17.70
C LEU A 182 -2.79 2.22 19.12
N SER A 183 -2.65 3.52 19.30
CA SER A 183 -2.48 4.13 20.61
C SER A 183 -2.80 5.62 20.58
N ARG A 184 -3.05 6.18 21.74
CA ARG A 184 -3.08 7.63 21.96
C ARG A 184 -1.65 8.10 22.25
N VAL A 185 -1.26 9.18 21.61
CA VAL A 185 0.09 9.78 21.74
C VAL A 185 0.08 10.91 22.77
#